data_cf77de6c0fba98fc8ac338b6dfce2a97
#
_entry.id   cf77de6c0fba98fc8ac338b6dfce2a97
#
_cell.length_a   1.000
_cell.length_b   1.000
_cell.length_c   1.000
_cell.angle_alpha   90.00
_cell.angle_beta   90.00
_cell.angle_gamma   90.00
#
_symmetry.space_group_name_H-M   'P 1'
#
loop_
_entity.id
_entity.type
_entity.pdbx_description
1 polymer ?
#
loop_
_entity_poly.entity_id
_entity_poly.type
_entity_poly.pdbx_seq_one_letter_code
_entity_poly.pdbx_strand_id
1 'polypeptide(L)'
;SCVLQSGVELPYAAIRHHREVCGPAECGADNVAAWLRYWHAFLTAHRRELSPGQLKAFPNSLIVNPDVARTAPGLVEGTLAHVYASACPSLARGAARAALVYYVIADVHPFVDGNGRLGRFLMNRELAAAGLAPVVTPGKYKPPFTGVLAAIRRDHDLGPFVAWLAACDAWTRGMRKEISGA
;
A
#
# COMPACT_ATOMS: atom_id res chain seq x y z
N SER A 1 4.18 -12.85 24.93
CA SER A 1 5.41 -12.32 24.29
C SER A 1 5.89 -13.13 23.06
N CYS A 2 5.00 -13.81 22.34
CA CYS A 2 5.36 -14.64 21.18
C CYS A 2 4.78 -14.14 19.86
N VAL A 3 4.35 -12.90 19.83
CA VAL A 3 3.41 -12.35 18.85
C VAL A 3 4.10 -11.66 17.67
N LEU A 4 5.40 -11.39 17.76
CA LEU A 4 6.12 -10.57 16.78
C LEU A 4 6.85 -11.34 15.65
N GLN A 5 6.65 -12.65 15.53
CA GLN A 5 7.36 -13.45 14.53
C GLN A 5 6.62 -13.67 13.22
N SER A 6 5.33 -13.41 13.14
CA SER A 6 4.61 -13.49 11.87
C SER A 6 4.45 -12.10 11.25
N GLY A 7 5.00 -11.89 10.07
CA GLY A 7 4.92 -10.62 9.33
C GLY A 7 3.49 -10.14 8.99
N VAL A 8 2.47 -10.82 9.52
CA VAL A 8 1.04 -10.49 9.39
C VAL A 8 0.58 -9.57 10.52
N GLU A 9 1.19 -9.63 11.70
CA GLU A 9 0.73 -8.86 12.86
C GLU A 9 1.30 -7.44 12.92
N LEU A 10 2.50 -7.23 12.35
CA LEU A 10 3.08 -5.89 12.25
C LEU A 10 2.18 -4.88 11.51
N PRO A 11 1.58 -5.22 10.35
CA PRO A 11 0.62 -4.33 9.70
C PRO A 11 -0.61 -4.05 10.57
N TYR A 12 -1.09 -5.03 11.34
CA TYR A 12 -2.26 -4.85 12.20
C TYR A 12 -1.94 -3.99 13.43
N ALA A 13 -0.79 -4.20 14.06
CA ALA A 13 -0.28 -3.35 15.13
C ALA A 13 -0.06 -1.91 14.66
N ALA A 14 0.48 -1.73 13.45
CA ALA A 14 0.64 -0.43 12.81
C ALA A 14 -0.72 0.26 12.56
N ILE A 15 -1.74 -0.47 12.09
CA ILE A 15 -3.10 0.06 11.89
C ILE A 15 -3.71 0.49 13.24
N ARG A 16 -3.48 -0.26 14.30
CA ARG A 16 -3.97 0.09 15.64
C ARG A 16 -3.28 1.33 16.19
N HIS A 17 -1.94 1.39 16.08
CA HIS A 17 -1.14 2.54 16.52
C HIS A 17 -1.46 3.81 15.71
N HIS A 18 -1.94 3.63 14.48
CA HIS A 18 -2.28 4.72 13.57
C HIS A 18 -3.39 5.66 14.05
N ARG A 19 -4.24 5.26 14.99
CA ARG A 19 -5.22 6.21 15.58
C ARG A 19 -4.55 7.39 16.27
N GLU A 20 -3.24 7.28 16.55
CA GLU A 20 -2.44 8.25 17.30
C GLU A 20 -1.42 9.01 16.41
N VAL A 21 -1.21 8.60 15.15
CA VAL A 21 -0.19 9.20 14.26
C VAL A 21 -0.85 9.85 13.05
N CYS A 22 -0.61 11.14 12.89
CA CYS A 22 -1.12 11.97 11.80
C CYS A 22 -0.93 11.37 10.39
N GLY A 23 -1.92 11.57 9.52
CA GLY A 23 -1.88 11.12 8.14
C GLY A 23 -1.21 12.09 7.17
N PRO A 24 -0.91 11.68 5.91
CA PRO A 24 -0.32 12.58 4.91
C PRO A 24 -1.17 13.81 4.59
N ALA A 25 -2.48 13.77 4.83
CA ALA A 25 -3.33 14.97 4.71
C ALA A 25 -2.99 16.04 5.74
N GLU A 26 -2.33 15.66 6.85
CA GLU A 26 -1.88 16.56 7.92
C GLU A 26 -0.37 16.85 7.83
N CYS A 27 0.36 16.00 7.09
CA CYS A 27 1.80 16.16 6.84
C CYS A 27 2.01 16.82 5.50
N GLY A 28 1.55 17.84 5.03
CA GLY A 28 1.73 18.46 3.72
C GLY A 28 2.54 17.64 2.66
N ALA A 29 2.44 17.95 1.40
CA ALA A 29 3.12 17.22 0.33
C ALA A 29 4.64 17.08 0.55
N ASP A 30 5.24 18.06 1.21
CA ASP A 30 6.70 18.13 1.45
C ASP A 30 7.22 17.04 2.40
N ASN A 31 6.37 16.43 3.21
CA ASN A 31 6.74 15.40 4.19
C ASN A 31 6.34 13.98 3.79
N VAL A 32 5.74 13.78 2.62
CA VAL A 32 5.24 12.46 2.19
C VAL A 32 6.35 11.41 2.15
N ALA A 33 7.51 11.76 1.59
CA ALA A 33 8.64 10.83 1.51
C ALA A 33 9.13 10.41 2.90
N ALA A 34 9.27 11.35 3.84
CA ALA A 34 9.68 11.08 5.22
C ALA A 34 8.66 10.18 5.93
N TRP A 35 7.39 10.43 5.74
CA TRP A 35 6.30 9.64 6.29
C TRP A 35 6.26 8.21 5.72
N LEU A 36 6.44 8.03 4.41
CA LEU A 36 6.54 6.71 3.78
C LEU A 36 7.78 5.94 4.25
N ARG A 37 8.91 6.61 4.40
CA ARG A 37 10.15 6.03 4.95
C ARG A 37 9.95 5.55 6.38
N TYR A 38 9.25 6.32 7.22
CA TYR A 38 8.91 5.92 8.58
C TYR A 38 8.10 4.61 8.60
N TRP A 39 7.00 4.54 7.84
CA TRP A 39 6.17 3.34 7.80
C TRP A 39 6.87 2.15 7.16
N HIS A 40 7.67 2.38 6.14
CA HIS A 40 8.48 1.31 5.56
C HIS A 40 9.48 0.76 6.59
N ALA A 41 10.19 1.63 7.30
CA ALA A 41 11.12 1.23 8.36
C ALA A 41 10.41 0.40 9.44
N PHE A 42 9.23 0.84 9.88
CA PHE A 42 8.42 0.12 10.86
C PHE A 42 8.02 -1.27 10.37
N LEU A 43 7.48 -1.36 9.16
CA LEU A 43 7.01 -2.61 8.56
C LEU A 43 8.12 -3.61 8.20
N THR A 44 9.36 -3.13 8.06
CA THR A 44 10.52 -3.94 7.65
C THR A 44 11.62 -4.01 8.71
N ALA A 45 11.37 -3.52 9.92
CA ALA A 45 12.36 -3.42 11.01
C ALA A 45 13.05 -4.76 11.35
N HIS A 46 12.35 -5.88 11.16
CA HIS A 46 12.87 -7.24 11.37
C HIS A 46 13.78 -7.74 10.25
N ARG A 47 13.90 -7.00 9.14
CA ARG A 47 14.69 -7.36 7.94
C ARG A 47 15.68 -6.25 7.60
N ARG A 48 16.75 -6.17 8.37
CA ARG A 48 17.77 -5.09 8.24
C ARG A 48 18.44 -5.07 6.85
N GLU A 49 18.56 -6.21 6.21
CA GLU A 49 19.11 -6.37 4.86
C GLU A 49 18.29 -5.63 3.78
N LEU A 50 17.05 -5.26 4.06
CA LEU A 50 16.21 -4.49 3.16
C LEU A 50 16.35 -2.97 3.29
N SER A 51 17.32 -2.51 4.08
CA SER A 51 17.57 -1.08 4.35
C SER A 51 16.27 -0.35 4.77
N PRO A 52 15.70 -0.68 5.96
CA PRO A 52 14.44 -0.12 6.42
C PRO A 52 14.39 1.41 6.34
N GLY A 53 13.37 1.95 5.68
CA GLY A 53 13.18 3.39 5.55
C GLY A 53 14.06 4.10 4.52
N GLN A 54 14.92 3.38 3.79
CA GLN A 54 15.75 3.99 2.76
C GLN A 54 15.11 3.83 1.37
N LEU A 55 14.95 4.93 0.67
CA LEU A 55 14.52 4.89 -0.72
C LEU A 55 15.58 4.19 -1.58
N LYS A 56 15.16 3.56 -2.66
CA LYS A 56 16.07 2.89 -3.57
C LYS A 56 17.11 3.85 -4.16
N ALA A 57 18.36 3.41 -4.22
CA ALA A 57 19.45 4.14 -4.85
C ALA A 57 19.69 3.71 -6.31
N PHE A 58 19.14 2.57 -6.71
CA PHE A 58 19.32 1.99 -8.04
C PHE A 58 17.96 1.68 -8.68
N PRO A 59 17.87 1.65 -10.03
CA PRO A 59 16.69 1.18 -10.72
C PRO A 59 16.30 -0.22 -10.26
N ASN A 60 15.01 -0.46 -10.10
CA ASN A 60 14.48 -1.78 -9.79
C ASN A 60 13.34 -2.14 -10.75
N SER A 61 13.10 -3.44 -10.90
CA SER A 61 11.98 -3.99 -11.65
C SER A 61 11.27 -5.04 -10.83
N LEU A 62 10.08 -5.45 -11.26
CA LEU A 62 9.39 -6.59 -10.63
C LEU A 62 9.97 -7.89 -11.19
N ILE A 63 10.13 -8.90 -10.32
CA ILE A 63 10.52 -10.25 -10.72
C ILE A 63 9.53 -10.84 -11.74
N VAL A 64 8.24 -10.52 -11.58
CA VAL A 64 7.15 -11.00 -12.47
C VAL A 64 7.06 -10.27 -13.80
N ASN A 65 7.66 -9.07 -13.92
CA ASN A 65 7.67 -8.29 -15.16
C ASN A 65 8.90 -7.37 -15.20
N PRO A 66 10.07 -7.92 -15.54
CA PRO A 66 11.34 -7.20 -15.52
C PRO A 66 11.41 -6.09 -16.58
N ASP A 67 10.63 -6.19 -17.65
CA ASP A 67 10.63 -5.23 -18.76
C ASP A 67 9.91 -3.91 -18.41
N VAL A 68 9.16 -3.90 -17.33
CA VAL A 68 8.48 -2.69 -16.87
C VAL A 68 9.39 -1.88 -15.97
N ALA A 69 10.02 -0.87 -16.51
CA ALA A 69 10.82 0.09 -15.75
C ALA A 69 9.96 0.78 -14.67
N ARG A 70 10.51 0.89 -13.48
CA ARG A 70 9.93 1.64 -12.37
C ARG A 70 10.48 3.06 -12.34
N THR A 71 9.83 3.94 -11.59
CA THR A 71 10.30 5.32 -11.42
C THR A 71 11.78 5.34 -11.08
N ALA A 72 12.57 6.15 -11.78
CA ALA A 72 14.00 6.29 -11.52
C ALA A 72 14.24 6.80 -10.08
N PRO A 73 15.34 6.38 -9.41
CA PRO A 73 15.59 6.76 -8.01
C PRO A 73 15.46 8.26 -7.73
N GLY A 74 16.07 9.09 -8.55
CA GLY A 74 16.04 10.56 -8.39
C GLY A 74 14.66 11.21 -8.61
N LEU A 75 13.68 10.48 -9.13
CA LEU A 75 12.32 10.97 -9.37
C LEU A 75 11.31 10.47 -8.33
N VAL A 76 11.71 9.54 -7.45
CA VAL A 76 10.79 8.90 -6.50
C VAL A 76 10.11 9.92 -5.59
N GLU A 77 10.87 10.76 -4.92
CA GLU A 77 10.32 11.75 -3.97
C GLU A 77 9.38 12.74 -4.65
N GLY A 78 9.80 13.31 -5.78
CA GLY A 78 8.98 14.26 -6.53
C GLY A 78 7.68 13.64 -7.06
N THR A 79 7.74 12.40 -7.57
CA THR A 79 6.55 11.68 -8.04
C THR A 79 5.57 11.42 -6.88
N LEU A 80 6.06 10.96 -5.74
CA LEU A 80 5.23 10.70 -4.57
C LEU A 80 4.61 12.00 -4.03
N ALA A 81 5.41 13.06 -3.89
CA ALA A 81 4.93 14.37 -3.45
C ALA A 81 3.83 14.90 -4.38
N HIS A 82 4.04 14.84 -5.70
CA HIS A 82 3.04 15.26 -6.69
C HIS A 82 1.72 14.50 -6.57
N VAL A 83 1.76 13.17 -6.50
CA VAL A 83 0.53 12.36 -6.39
C VAL A 83 -0.22 12.66 -5.10
N TYR A 84 0.47 12.78 -3.98
CA TYR A 84 -0.17 13.06 -2.70
C TYR A 84 -0.68 14.50 -2.59
N ALA A 85 -0.08 15.46 -3.29
CA ALA A 85 -0.52 16.84 -3.31
C ALA A 85 -1.70 17.08 -4.27
N SER A 86 -1.79 16.34 -5.37
CA SER A 86 -2.76 16.58 -6.45
C SER A 86 -3.80 15.46 -6.60
N ALA A 87 -3.39 14.25 -6.91
CA ALA A 87 -4.30 13.15 -7.23
C ALA A 87 -5.03 12.59 -6.00
N CYS A 88 -4.34 12.44 -4.87
CA CYS A 88 -4.98 11.94 -3.65
C CYS A 88 -6.09 12.87 -3.12
N PRO A 89 -5.92 14.20 -3.04
CA PRO A 89 -6.99 15.10 -2.60
C PRO A 89 -8.18 15.16 -3.55
N SER A 90 -8.00 14.90 -4.84
CA SER A 90 -9.09 14.90 -5.83
C SER A 90 -10.07 13.73 -5.66
N LEU A 91 -9.70 12.71 -4.89
CA LEU A 91 -10.55 11.56 -4.58
C LEU A 91 -11.02 11.63 -3.13
N ALA A 92 -12.32 11.40 -2.92
CA ALA A 92 -12.85 11.17 -1.58
C ALA A 92 -12.18 9.95 -0.95
N ARG A 93 -12.03 9.95 0.38
CA ARG A 93 -11.55 8.78 1.11
C ARG A 93 -12.46 7.58 0.87
N GLY A 94 -11.89 6.40 0.71
CA GLY A 94 -12.63 5.18 0.40
C GLY A 94 -11.91 4.29 -0.59
N ALA A 95 -12.64 3.43 -1.28
CA ALA A 95 -12.07 2.41 -2.15
C ALA A 95 -11.23 2.97 -3.31
N ALA A 96 -11.69 4.03 -3.98
CA ALA A 96 -10.97 4.62 -5.10
C ALA A 96 -9.63 5.24 -4.66
N ARG A 97 -9.63 6.01 -3.55
CA ARG A 97 -8.39 6.59 -3.02
C ARG A 97 -7.46 5.50 -2.44
N ALA A 98 -8.00 4.47 -1.81
CA ALA A 98 -7.24 3.32 -1.34
C ALA A 98 -6.57 2.58 -2.51
N ALA A 99 -7.28 2.41 -3.64
CA ALA A 99 -6.75 1.85 -4.87
C ALA A 99 -5.61 2.69 -5.45
N LEU A 100 -5.80 4.01 -5.54
CA LEU A 100 -4.77 4.93 -6.03
C LEU A 100 -3.50 4.86 -5.17
N VAL A 101 -3.63 4.95 -3.85
CA VAL A 101 -2.49 4.91 -2.92
C VAL A 101 -1.72 3.60 -3.05
N TYR A 102 -2.41 2.47 -3.13
CA TYR A 102 -1.74 1.20 -3.37
C TYR A 102 -1.02 1.19 -4.72
N TYR A 103 -1.74 1.58 -5.79
CA TYR A 103 -1.19 1.60 -7.15
C TYR A 103 0.09 2.43 -7.22
N VAL A 104 0.09 3.63 -6.65
CA VAL A 104 1.26 4.52 -6.66
C VAL A 104 2.48 3.86 -6.00
N ILE A 105 2.31 3.22 -4.83
CA ILE A 105 3.42 2.52 -4.17
C ILE A 105 3.90 1.33 -5.00
N ALA A 106 2.99 0.59 -5.63
CA ALA A 106 3.35 -0.55 -6.48
C ALA A 106 4.03 -0.12 -7.78
N ASP A 107 3.65 1.03 -8.34
CA ASP A 107 4.16 1.54 -9.61
C ASP A 107 5.46 2.32 -9.46
N VAL A 108 5.53 3.27 -8.56
CA VAL A 108 6.77 4.03 -8.26
C VAL A 108 7.84 3.11 -7.69
N HIS A 109 7.45 2.13 -6.92
CA HIS A 109 8.30 1.12 -6.29
C HIS A 109 9.47 1.76 -5.52
N PRO A 110 9.17 2.58 -4.50
CA PRO A 110 10.15 3.49 -3.90
C PRO A 110 11.27 2.80 -3.11
N PHE A 111 11.07 1.57 -2.65
CA PHE A 111 12.03 0.84 -1.82
C PHE A 111 12.58 -0.39 -2.54
N VAL A 112 13.68 -0.95 -2.04
CA VAL A 112 14.29 -2.17 -2.60
C VAL A 112 13.34 -3.37 -2.49
N ASP A 113 12.68 -3.52 -1.34
CA ASP A 113 11.63 -4.51 -1.08
C ASP A 113 10.60 -3.92 -0.10
N GLY A 114 9.56 -4.66 0.25
CA GLY A 114 8.54 -4.20 1.21
C GLY A 114 7.45 -3.30 0.62
N ASN A 115 7.55 -2.88 -0.64
CA ASN A 115 6.58 -2.01 -1.29
C ASN A 115 5.16 -2.60 -1.26
N GLY A 116 5.00 -3.89 -1.50
CA GLY A 116 3.70 -4.57 -1.43
C GLY A 116 3.09 -4.58 -0.03
N ARG A 117 3.90 -4.68 1.04
CA ARG A 117 3.45 -4.57 2.43
C ARG A 117 3.02 -3.16 2.75
N LEU A 118 3.85 -2.19 2.40
CA LEU A 118 3.53 -0.77 2.57
C LEU A 118 2.26 -0.38 1.81
N GLY A 119 2.13 -0.76 0.54
CA GLY A 119 0.95 -0.48 -0.26
C GLY A 119 -0.34 -1.03 0.37
N ARG A 120 -0.35 -2.30 0.85
CA ARG A 120 -1.50 -2.87 1.55
C ARG A 120 -1.81 -2.17 2.86
N PHE A 121 -0.79 -1.80 3.61
CA PHE A 121 -0.95 -1.03 4.84
C PHE A 121 -1.63 0.32 4.55
N LEU A 122 -1.13 1.08 3.58
CA LEU A 122 -1.67 2.39 3.22
C LEU A 122 -3.08 2.31 2.64
N MET A 123 -3.34 1.31 1.80
CA MET A 123 -4.67 1.01 1.27
C MET A 123 -5.68 0.80 2.42
N ASN A 124 -5.35 -0.07 3.36
CA ASN A 124 -6.22 -0.35 4.51
C ASN A 124 -6.39 0.88 5.42
N ARG A 125 -5.40 1.72 5.49
CA ARG A 125 -5.47 2.97 6.19
C ARG A 125 -6.47 3.94 5.56
N GLU A 126 -6.48 4.08 4.24
CA GLU A 126 -7.46 4.90 3.54
C GLU A 126 -8.90 4.35 3.71
N LEU A 127 -9.06 3.02 3.70
CA LEU A 127 -10.34 2.39 4.00
C LEU A 127 -10.79 2.71 5.44
N ALA A 128 -9.92 2.52 6.42
CA ALA A 128 -10.23 2.79 7.82
C ALA A 128 -10.57 4.27 8.08
N ALA A 129 -9.88 5.19 7.41
CA ALA A 129 -10.16 6.62 7.48
C ALA A 129 -11.50 7.02 6.85
N ALA A 130 -12.07 6.16 5.99
CA ALA A 130 -13.42 6.28 5.44
C ALA A 130 -14.48 5.52 6.27
N GLY A 131 -14.12 4.99 7.43
CA GLY A 131 -15.02 4.15 8.24
C GLY A 131 -15.23 2.74 7.71
N LEU A 132 -14.47 2.32 6.69
CA LEU A 132 -14.57 0.99 6.10
C LEU A 132 -13.66 -0.01 6.84
N ALA A 133 -14.04 -1.28 6.81
CA ALA A 133 -13.27 -2.33 7.42
C ALA A 133 -11.97 -2.61 6.64
N PRO A 134 -10.85 -2.94 7.32
CA PRO A 134 -9.64 -3.40 6.65
C PRO A 134 -9.89 -4.68 5.85
N VAL A 135 -9.22 -4.79 4.72
CA VAL A 135 -9.35 -5.88 3.76
C VAL A 135 -8.08 -6.73 3.77
N VAL A 136 -8.25 -8.05 3.83
CA VAL A 136 -7.17 -9.01 3.61
C VAL A 136 -7.10 -9.33 2.11
N THR A 137 -5.88 -9.39 1.59
CA THR A 137 -5.60 -9.79 0.21
C THR A 137 -5.26 -11.28 0.17
N PRO A 138 -6.18 -12.19 -0.18
CA PRO A 138 -5.90 -13.61 -0.22
C PRO A 138 -4.90 -13.96 -1.31
N GLY A 139 -4.09 -15.01 -1.06
CA GLY A 139 -3.10 -15.49 -2.02
C GLY A 139 -3.68 -15.87 -3.38
N LYS A 140 -4.91 -16.41 -3.40
CA LYS A 140 -5.63 -16.78 -4.63
C LYS A 140 -5.98 -15.59 -5.54
N TYR A 141 -5.98 -14.36 -5.02
CA TYR A 141 -6.24 -13.15 -5.79
C TYR A 141 -4.99 -12.43 -6.29
N LYS A 142 -3.79 -13.00 -6.04
CA LYS A 142 -2.53 -12.41 -6.55
C LYS A 142 -2.44 -12.37 -8.09
N PRO A 143 -2.76 -13.44 -8.83
CA PRO A 143 -2.68 -13.40 -10.31
C PRO A 143 -3.60 -12.34 -10.93
N PRO A 144 -4.90 -12.25 -10.55
CA PRO A 144 -5.77 -11.17 -11.03
C PRO A 144 -5.23 -9.77 -10.69
N PHE A 145 -4.55 -9.63 -9.56
CA PHE A 145 -4.00 -8.36 -9.10
C PHE A 145 -2.92 -7.77 -10.03
N THR A 146 -2.03 -8.58 -10.59
CA THR A 146 -1.03 -8.09 -11.56
C THR A 146 -1.69 -7.55 -12.83
N GLY A 147 -2.75 -8.21 -13.31
CA GLY A 147 -3.56 -7.75 -14.43
C GLY A 147 -4.27 -6.42 -14.14
N VAL A 148 -4.78 -6.27 -12.92
CA VAL A 148 -5.43 -5.03 -12.47
C VAL A 148 -4.46 -3.84 -12.47
N LEU A 149 -3.23 -4.03 -11.97
CA LEU A 149 -2.21 -2.96 -12.00
C LEU A 149 -1.79 -2.60 -13.43
N ALA A 150 -1.69 -3.59 -14.31
CA ALA A 150 -1.40 -3.37 -15.72
C ALA A 150 -2.52 -2.60 -16.44
N ALA A 151 -3.78 -2.89 -16.12
CA ALA A 151 -4.93 -2.16 -16.65
C ALA A 151 -4.93 -0.69 -16.22
N ILE A 152 -4.67 -0.39 -14.94
CA ILE A 152 -4.56 1.00 -14.47
C ILE A 152 -3.48 1.75 -15.24
N ARG A 153 -2.31 1.13 -15.44
CA ARG A 153 -1.20 1.76 -16.17
C ARG A 153 -1.55 2.06 -17.62
N ARG A 154 -2.27 1.16 -18.29
CA ARG A 154 -2.62 1.27 -19.72
C ARG A 154 -3.80 2.23 -19.94
N ASP A 155 -4.84 2.07 -19.13
CA ASP A 155 -6.15 2.66 -19.38
C ASP A 155 -6.45 3.86 -18.48
N HIS A 156 -5.58 4.13 -17.49
CA HIS A 156 -5.76 5.17 -16.45
C HIS A 156 -7.09 5.01 -15.66
N ASP A 157 -7.57 3.76 -15.54
CA ASP A 157 -8.84 3.43 -14.89
C ASP A 157 -8.61 2.65 -13.59
N LEU A 158 -9.10 3.18 -12.48
CA LEU A 158 -9.07 2.53 -11.17
C LEU A 158 -10.22 1.53 -10.96
N GLY A 159 -11.22 1.50 -11.84
CA GLY A 159 -12.39 0.65 -11.72
C GLY A 159 -12.08 -0.83 -11.49
N PRO A 160 -11.19 -1.45 -12.27
CA PRO A 160 -10.78 -2.84 -12.07
C PRO A 160 -10.15 -3.10 -10.70
N PHE A 161 -9.43 -2.12 -10.15
CA PHE A 161 -8.87 -2.24 -8.80
C PHE A 161 -9.96 -2.17 -7.73
N VAL A 162 -10.89 -1.25 -7.87
CA VAL A 162 -12.02 -1.12 -6.94
C VAL A 162 -12.87 -2.39 -6.93
N ALA A 163 -13.12 -2.98 -8.10
CA ALA A 163 -13.83 -4.27 -8.21
C ALA A 163 -13.05 -5.41 -7.53
N TRP A 164 -11.73 -5.49 -7.75
CA TRP A 164 -10.87 -6.45 -7.08
C TRP A 164 -10.87 -6.25 -5.55
N LEU A 165 -10.82 -5.00 -5.09
CA LEU A 165 -10.88 -4.66 -3.67
C LEU A 165 -12.22 -5.09 -3.04
N ALA A 166 -13.34 -4.90 -3.75
CA ALA A 166 -14.65 -5.36 -3.32
C ALA A 166 -14.71 -6.89 -3.17
N ALA A 167 -14.09 -7.64 -4.08
CA ALA A 167 -14.00 -9.11 -3.98
C ALA A 167 -13.15 -9.53 -2.75
N CYS A 168 -12.04 -8.83 -2.47
CA CYS A 168 -11.24 -9.07 -1.28
C CYS A 168 -12.02 -8.74 0.01
N ASP A 169 -12.82 -7.68 0.02
CA ASP A 169 -13.65 -7.31 1.15
C ASP A 169 -14.74 -8.35 1.42
N ALA A 170 -15.43 -8.82 0.38
CA ALA A 170 -16.42 -9.89 0.51
C ALA A 170 -15.82 -11.17 1.10
N TRP A 171 -14.63 -11.56 0.63
CA TRP A 171 -13.90 -12.69 1.19
C TRP A 171 -13.50 -12.46 2.65
N THR A 172 -12.99 -11.29 2.98
CA THR A 172 -12.58 -10.93 4.35
C THR A 172 -13.76 -10.98 5.32
N ARG A 173 -14.93 -10.53 4.89
CA ARG A 173 -16.16 -10.61 5.69
C ARG A 173 -16.62 -12.05 5.90
N GLY A 174 -16.52 -12.90 4.89
CA GLY A 174 -16.80 -14.33 5.03
C GLY A 174 -15.92 -14.99 6.08
N MET A 175 -14.61 -14.77 5.99
CA MET A 175 -13.64 -15.30 6.97
C MET A 175 -13.89 -14.82 8.39
N ARG A 176 -14.29 -13.56 8.58
CA ARG A 176 -14.62 -13.05 9.92
C ARG A 176 -15.83 -13.75 10.53
N LYS A 177 -16.87 -14.03 9.73
CA LYS A 177 -18.04 -14.80 10.19
C LYS A 177 -17.66 -16.21 10.60
N GLU A 178 -16.85 -16.91 9.82
CA GLU A 178 -16.37 -18.26 10.13
C GLU A 178 -15.59 -18.28 11.47
N ILE A 179 -14.70 -17.28 11.69
CA ILE A 179 -13.89 -17.20 12.91
C ILE A 179 -14.74 -16.81 14.12
N SER A 180 -15.77 -15.98 13.93
CA SER A 180 -16.65 -15.51 15.04
C SER A 180 -17.73 -16.52 15.41
N GLY A 181 -17.90 -17.60 14.65
CA GLY A 181 -18.95 -18.58 14.86
C GLY A 181 -20.39 -18.04 14.64
N ALA A 182 -20.47 -16.94 13.87
CA ALA A 182 -21.73 -16.23 13.58
C ALA A 182 -22.24 -16.54 12.17
#